data_b0af4508d246f6117ee46e9616b07094
#
_entry.id   b0af4508d246f6117ee46e9616b07094
#
_cell.length_a   1.000
_cell.length_b   1.000
_cell.length_c   1.000
_cell.angle_alpha   90.00
_cell.angle_beta   90.00
_cell.angle_gamma   90.00
#
_symmetry.space_group_name_H-M   'P 1'
#
loop_
_entity.id
_entity.type
_entity.pdbx_description
1 polymer ?
#
loop_
_entity_poly.entity_id
_entity_poly.type
_entity_poly.pdbx_seq_one_letter_code
_entity_poly.pdbx_strand_id
1 'polypeptide(L)'
;HSFCCIFSTNFKLFFSKAYMTTSTVPPEIIVGNPNTICTETFLMIGGFNTKIEATNCLSYIKTKFFRALLFYNRHSLNISRESFELIPLQDFTSNSDINWNSSIEEIDNQLYKKYGLDEAEITFIKSMIRPME
;
A
#
# COMPACT_ATOMS: atom_id res chain seq x y z
N HIS A 1 1.10 17.28 -10.64
CA HIS A 1 -0.29 16.99 -10.46
C HIS A 1 -0.81 17.68 -9.19
N SER A 2 -1.88 18.43 -9.34
CA SER A 2 -2.38 19.32 -8.28
C SER A 2 -2.97 18.60 -7.06
N PHE A 3 -3.07 17.30 -7.06
CA PHE A 3 -3.63 16.53 -5.94
C PHE A 3 -2.92 16.77 -4.62
N CYS A 4 -1.61 16.93 -4.65
CA CYS A 4 -0.84 17.11 -3.42
C CYS A 4 -1.24 18.37 -2.67
N CYS A 5 -1.67 19.40 -3.38
CA CYS A 5 -2.07 20.66 -2.77
C CYS A 5 -3.43 20.58 -2.09
N ILE A 6 -4.36 19.79 -2.64
CA ILE A 6 -5.73 19.67 -2.13
C ILE A 6 -5.75 19.04 -0.74
N PHE A 7 -4.85 18.09 -0.47
CA PHE A 7 -4.83 17.33 0.78
C PHE A 7 -3.68 17.74 1.69
N SER A 8 -3.14 18.93 1.50
CA SER A 8 -1.96 19.40 2.27
C SER A 8 -2.18 19.45 3.78
N THR A 9 -3.43 19.58 4.23
CA THR A 9 -3.78 19.64 5.66
C THR A 9 -3.91 18.28 6.33
N ASN A 10 -3.86 17.19 5.58
CA ASN A 10 -4.03 15.83 6.09
C ASN A 10 -2.71 15.05 6.07
N PHE A 11 -2.65 13.99 6.87
CA PHE A 11 -1.57 13.01 6.76
C PHE A 11 -1.75 12.21 5.48
N LYS A 12 -0.64 11.83 4.86
CA LYS A 12 -0.65 11.13 3.58
C LYS A 12 0.59 10.26 3.43
N LEU A 13 0.54 9.39 2.44
CA LEU A 13 1.69 8.61 2.02
C LEU A 13 2.11 9.06 0.62
N PHE A 14 3.39 9.17 0.40
CA PHE A 14 3.96 9.43 -0.92
C PHE A 14 4.61 8.15 -1.43
N PHE A 15 4.14 7.70 -2.57
CA PHE A 15 4.58 6.47 -3.19
C PHE A 15 5.33 6.83 -4.48
N SER A 16 6.58 6.46 -4.59
CA SER A 16 7.35 6.74 -5.80
C SER A 16 6.73 6.05 -7.01
N LYS A 17 6.55 6.79 -8.11
CA LYS A 17 6.03 6.23 -9.36
C LYS A 17 7.04 5.33 -10.05
N ALA A 18 8.33 5.57 -9.86
CA ALA A 18 9.37 4.75 -10.44
C ALA A 18 9.38 3.37 -9.80
N TYR A 19 9.41 2.33 -10.63
CA TYR A 19 9.29 0.96 -10.15
C TYR A 19 10.05 0.03 -11.11
N MET A 20 10.98 -0.73 -10.60
CA MET A 20 11.79 -1.63 -11.41
C MET A 20 10.96 -2.82 -11.90
N THR A 21 11.13 -3.19 -13.16
CA THR A 21 10.36 -4.27 -13.78
C THR A 21 10.49 -5.61 -13.06
N THR A 22 11.63 -5.85 -12.47
CA THR A 22 11.91 -7.13 -11.80
C THR A 22 11.66 -7.07 -10.31
N SER A 23 11.35 -5.89 -9.78
CA SER A 23 11.17 -5.71 -8.34
C SER A 23 9.71 -5.85 -7.95
N THR A 24 9.46 -6.63 -6.92
CA THR A 24 8.16 -6.73 -6.26
C THR A 24 8.09 -5.88 -5.00
N VAL A 25 9.15 -5.13 -4.72
CA VAL A 25 9.24 -4.22 -3.57
C VAL A 25 9.16 -2.79 -4.09
N PRO A 26 8.21 -1.98 -3.64
CA PRO A 26 8.14 -0.58 -4.01
C PRO A 26 9.43 0.16 -3.63
N PRO A 27 9.94 1.04 -4.48
CA PRO A 27 11.24 1.66 -4.23
C PRO A 27 11.25 2.59 -3.02
N GLU A 28 10.15 3.28 -2.78
CA GLU A 28 10.11 4.27 -1.69
C GLU A 28 8.69 4.63 -1.32
N ILE A 29 8.44 4.67 -0.02
CA ILE A 29 7.16 5.14 0.53
C ILE A 29 7.49 6.08 1.69
N ILE A 30 6.97 7.29 1.64
CA ILE A 30 7.23 8.34 2.63
C ILE A 30 5.93 8.73 3.31
N VAL A 31 5.93 8.78 4.64
CA VAL A 31 4.80 9.31 5.42
C VAL A 31 4.91 10.84 5.40
N GLY A 32 3.91 11.47 4.80
CA GLY A 32 3.83 12.93 4.74
C GLY A 32 2.99 13.49 5.89
N ASN A 33 3.57 14.42 6.62
CA ASN A 33 2.86 15.17 7.66
C ASN A 33 1.91 16.20 7.02
N PRO A 34 0.95 16.78 7.78
CA PRO A 34 0.13 17.88 7.28
C PRO A 34 1.01 19.00 6.71
N ASN A 35 0.53 19.65 5.68
CA ASN A 35 1.21 20.74 4.97
C ASN A 35 2.44 20.32 4.16
N THR A 36 2.64 19.01 3.96
CA THR A 36 3.68 18.50 3.08
C THR A 36 3.11 18.31 1.68
N ILE A 37 3.89 18.64 0.66
CA ILE A 37 3.53 18.44 -0.74
C ILE A 37 4.56 17.55 -1.42
N CYS A 38 4.19 16.97 -2.56
CA CYS A 38 5.08 16.14 -3.35
C CYS A 38 5.24 16.65 -4.78
N THR A 39 6.24 16.15 -5.46
CA THR A 39 6.43 16.39 -6.90
C THR A 39 5.63 15.37 -7.70
N GLU A 40 5.61 15.54 -9.02
CA GLU A 40 4.93 14.62 -9.95
C GLU A 40 5.53 13.22 -9.99
N THR A 41 6.73 13.02 -9.43
CA THR A 41 7.38 11.72 -9.37
C THR A 41 6.76 10.79 -8.31
N PHE A 42 5.87 11.32 -7.47
CA PHE A 42 5.20 10.55 -6.43
C PHE A 42 3.69 10.50 -6.68
N LEU A 43 3.07 9.39 -6.26
CA LEU A 43 1.64 9.29 -6.06
C LEU A 43 1.35 9.56 -4.58
N MET A 44 0.28 10.28 -4.34
CA MET A 44 -0.19 10.55 -2.98
C MET A 44 -1.34 9.61 -2.64
N ILE A 45 -1.26 8.98 -1.49
CA ILE A 45 -2.31 8.12 -0.93
C ILE A 45 -2.83 8.75 0.35
N GLY A 46 -4.12 8.87 0.47
CA GLY A 46 -4.79 9.49 1.61
C GLY A 46 -5.47 10.77 1.13
N GLY A 47 -5.98 11.73 1.91
CA GLY A 47 -5.55 12.15 3.24
C GLY A 47 -6.20 11.38 4.39
N PHE A 48 -5.38 11.14 5.32
CA PHE A 48 -5.78 10.50 6.56
C PHE A 48 -5.94 11.54 7.66
N ASN A 49 -6.93 11.33 8.53
CA ASN A 49 -7.19 12.26 9.63
C ASN A 49 -6.11 12.18 10.70
N THR A 50 -5.49 11.03 10.87
CA THR A 50 -4.47 10.80 11.90
C THR A 50 -3.22 10.15 11.30
N LYS A 51 -2.09 10.32 12.00
CA LYS A 51 -0.86 9.66 11.62
C LYS A 51 -0.96 8.13 11.77
N ILE A 52 -1.76 7.66 12.73
CA ILE A 52 -1.99 6.23 12.96
C ILE A 52 -2.64 5.59 11.74
N GLU A 53 -3.65 6.24 11.16
CA GLU A 53 -4.31 5.74 9.95
C GLU A 53 -3.32 5.68 8.78
N ALA A 54 -2.48 6.69 8.61
CA ALA A 54 -1.46 6.70 7.57
C ALA A 54 -0.44 5.57 7.79
N THR A 55 -0.04 5.35 9.03
CA THR A 55 0.89 4.27 9.40
C THR A 55 0.27 2.90 9.15
N ASN A 56 -1.01 2.73 9.46
CA ASN A 56 -1.72 1.48 9.20
C ASN A 56 -1.84 1.20 7.70
N CYS A 57 -2.09 2.23 6.91
CA CYS A 57 -2.07 2.11 5.46
C CYS A 57 -0.68 1.71 4.95
N LEU A 58 0.38 2.27 5.53
CA LEU A 58 1.75 1.89 5.20
C LEU A 58 1.99 0.40 5.50
N SER A 59 1.49 -0.10 6.63
CA SER A 59 1.58 -1.52 6.95
C SER A 59 0.87 -2.39 5.91
N TYR A 60 -0.30 -1.95 5.45
CA TYR A 60 -1.03 -2.62 4.38
C TYR A 60 -0.21 -2.68 3.10
N ILE A 61 0.41 -1.57 2.71
CA ILE A 61 1.24 -1.51 1.51
C ILE A 61 2.45 -2.45 1.60
N LYS A 62 2.97 -2.66 2.80
CA LYS A 62 4.11 -3.57 3.01
C LYS A 62 3.74 -5.05 2.95
N THR A 63 2.45 -5.39 2.98
CA THR A 63 2.02 -6.78 2.92
C THR A 63 2.33 -7.40 1.57
N LYS A 64 2.49 -8.71 1.55
CA LYS A 64 2.64 -9.47 0.31
C LYS A 64 1.36 -9.46 -0.50
N PHE A 65 0.21 -9.48 0.18
CA PHE A 65 -1.10 -9.40 -0.44
C PHE A 65 -1.23 -8.15 -1.31
N PHE A 66 -0.97 -6.99 -0.73
CA PHE A 66 -1.04 -5.70 -1.44
C PHE A 66 -0.07 -5.67 -2.63
N ARG A 67 1.18 -6.03 -2.38
CA ARG A 67 2.22 -5.96 -3.40
C ARG A 67 1.99 -6.94 -4.54
N ALA A 68 1.43 -8.11 -4.26
CA ALA A 68 1.07 -9.06 -5.30
C ALA A 68 0.02 -8.48 -6.24
N LEU A 69 -1.03 -7.86 -5.70
CA LEU A 69 -2.07 -7.23 -6.50
C LEU A 69 -1.53 -6.04 -7.30
N LEU A 70 -0.69 -5.23 -6.69
CA LEU A 70 -0.07 -4.09 -7.35
C LEU A 70 0.83 -4.55 -8.51
N PHE A 71 1.68 -5.54 -8.24
CA PHE A 71 2.60 -6.08 -9.25
C PHE A 71 1.85 -6.70 -10.42
N TYR A 72 0.78 -7.43 -10.13
CA TYR A 72 -0.02 -8.11 -11.14
C TYR A 72 -0.72 -7.12 -12.08
N ASN A 73 -1.18 -6.00 -11.56
CA ASN A 73 -1.91 -4.98 -12.32
C ASN A 73 -1.03 -3.85 -12.85
N ARG A 74 0.28 -4.00 -12.80
CA ARG A 74 1.19 -2.99 -13.30
C ARG A 74 1.42 -3.19 -14.80
N HIS A 75 1.18 -2.14 -15.59
CA HIS A 75 1.29 -2.19 -17.05
C HIS A 75 2.56 -1.54 -17.60
N SER A 76 3.34 -0.87 -16.76
CA SER A 76 4.56 -0.18 -17.18
C SER A 76 5.59 -0.16 -16.04
N LEU A 77 6.74 0.46 -16.29
CA LEU A 77 7.77 0.66 -15.27
C LEU A 77 7.32 1.61 -14.16
N ASN A 78 6.35 2.46 -14.46
CA ASN A 78 5.84 3.43 -13.50
C ASN A 78 4.53 2.94 -12.92
N ILE A 79 4.32 3.21 -11.63
CA ILE A 79 3.06 2.99 -10.96
C ILE A 79 2.16 4.19 -11.23
N SER A 80 0.93 3.91 -11.58
CA SER A 80 -0.12 4.90 -11.80
C SER A 80 -1.33 4.60 -10.95
N ARG A 81 -2.34 5.45 -11.02
CA ARG A 81 -3.59 5.23 -10.28
C ARG A 81 -4.28 3.93 -10.69
N GLU A 82 -4.20 3.57 -11.97
CA GLU A 82 -4.78 2.34 -12.50
C GLU A 82 -4.14 1.09 -11.90
N SER A 83 -2.88 1.19 -11.46
CA SER A 83 -2.18 0.06 -10.82
C SER A 83 -2.85 -0.39 -9.52
N PHE A 84 -3.63 0.50 -8.88
CA PHE A 84 -4.30 0.22 -7.62
C PHE A 84 -5.74 -0.29 -7.76
N GLU A 85 -6.24 -0.46 -8.98
CA GLU A 85 -7.65 -0.82 -9.21
C GLU A 85 -8.07 -2.15 -8.60
N LEU A 86 -7.17 -3.13 -8.56
CA LEU A 86 -7.47 -4.44 -8.01
C LEU A 86 -7.32 -4.52 -6.50
N ILE A 87 -6.79 -3.47 -5.88
CA ILE A 87 -6.46 -3.48 -4.46
C ILE A 87 -7.69 -3.05 -3.65
N PRO A 88 -8.21 -3.95 -2.77
CA PRO A 88 -9.38 -3.61 -1.97
C PRO A 88 -9.09 -2.47 -0.99
N LEU A 89 -10.04 -1.57 -0.85
CA LEU A 89 -9.98 -0.49 0.13
C LEU A 89 -10.16 -1.07 1.53
N GLN A 90 -9.36 -0.59 2.48
CA GLN A 90 -9.41 -1.03 3.87
C GLN A 90 -9.82 0.11 4.81
N ASP A 91 -10.35 -0.27 5.97
CA ASP A 91 -10.52 0.64 7.09
C ASP A 91 -9.23 0.63 7.90
N PHE A 92 -8.60 1.78 8.06
CA PHE A 92 -7.34 1.92 8.79
C PHE A 92 -7.54 2.47 10.20
N THR A 93 -8.79 2.63 10.64
CA THR A 93 -9.11 3.08 11.98
C THR A 93 -9.09 1.92 12.99
N SER A 94 -9.27 2.23 14.27
CA SER A 94 -9.35 1.23 15.32
C SER A 94 -10.58 0.31 15.19
N ASN A 95 -11.55 0.67 14.35
CA ASN A 95 -12.75 -0.13 14.11
C ASN A 95 -12.58 -1.16 12.99
N SER A 96 -11.39 -1.25 12.42
CA SER A 96 -11.10 -2.18 11.33
C SER A 96 -11.23 -3.63 11.76
N ASP A 97 -11.62 -4.49 10.81
CA ASP A 97 -11.60 -5.94 10.97
C ASP A 97 -10.18 -6.53 10.90
N ILE A 98 -9.21 -5.72 10.51
CA ILE A 98 -7.79 -6.08 10.49
C ILE A 98 -7.10 -5.46 11.71
N ASN A 99 -6.32 -6.27 12.42
CA ASN A 99 -5.48 -5.76 13.50
C ASN A 99 -4.18 -5.21 12.95
N TRP A 100 -4.14 -3.90 12.71
CA TRP A 100 -2.98 -3.23 12.12
C TRP A 100 -1.77 -3.14 13.06
N ASN A 101 -1.94 -3.44 14.34
CA ASN A 101 -0.85 -3.46 15.31
C ASN A 101 -0.05 -4.77 15.28
N SER A 102 -0.47 -5.72 14.48
CA SER A 102 0.22 -7.00 14.31
C SER A 102 1.43 -6.85 13.39
N SER A 103 2.26 -7.89 13.33
CA SER A 103 3.37 -7.94 12.37
C SER A 103 2.83 -7.96 10.94
N ILE A 104 3.69 -7.60 9.99
CA ILE A 104 3.31 -7.61 8.57
C ILE A 104 2.84 -9.01 8.13
N GLU A 105 3.51 -10.06 8.60
CA GLU A 105 3.12 -11.43 8.30
C GLU A 105 1.73 -11.78 8.86
N GLU A 106 1.42 -11.35 10.06
CA GLU A 106 0.10 -11.57 10.66
C GLU A 106 -0.99 -10.79 9.95
N ILE A 107 -0.69 -9.57 9.52
CA ILE A 107 -1.61 -8.78 8.72
C ILE A 107 -1.89 -9.49 7.39
N ASP A 108 -0.86 -10.03 6.73
CA ASP A 108 -1.03 -10.83 5.53
C ASP A 108 -1.97 -12.02 5.77
N ASN A 109 -1.77 -12.75 6.86
CA ASN A 109 -2.61 -13.90 7.20
C ASN A 109 -4.07 -13.49 7.44
N GLN A 110 -4.31 -12.34 8.08
CA GLN A 110 -5.65 -11.80 8.26
C GLN A 110 -6.30 -11.45 6.91
N LEU A 111 -5.52 -10.87 6.00
CA LEU A 111 -6.01 -10.53 4.65
C LEU A 111 -6.33 -11.78 3.84
N TYR A 112 -5.49 -12.79 3.87
CA TYR A 112 -5.73 -14.05 3.18
C TYR A 112 -7.04 -14.69 3.66
N LYS A 113 -7.28 -14.69 4.96
CA LYS A 113 -8.50 -15.21 5.55
C LYS A 113 -9.72 -14.37 5.17
N LYS A 114 -9.59 -13.05 5.24
CA LYS A 114 -10.68 -12.12 4.91
C LYS A 114 -11.17 -12.29 3.48
N TYR A 115 -10.25 -12.50 2.54
CA TYR A 115 -10.58 -12.63 1.14
C TYR A 115 -10.66 -14.08 0.64
N GLY A 116 -10.57 -15.03 1.56
CA GLY A 116 -10.80 -16.44 1.26
C GLY A 116 -9.80 -17.06 0.34
N LEU A 117 -8.52 -16.68 0.42
CA LEU A 117 -7.47 -17.26 -0.40
C LEU A 117 -7.20 -18.69 0.03
N ASP A 118 -7.05 -19.59 -0.95
CA ASP A 118 -6.67 -20.97 -0.69
C ASP A 118 -5.16 -21.14 -0.52
N GLU A 119 -4.76 -22.35 -0.12
CA GLU A 119 -3.35 -22.66 0.12
C GLU A 119 -2.47 -22.47 -1.12
N ALA A 120 -2.98 -22.80 -2.31
CA ALA A 120 -2.24 -22.65 -3.55
C ALA A 120 -2.00 -21.17 -3.87
N GLU A 121 -3.02 -20.32 -3.67
CA GLU A 121 -2.92 -18.90 -3.89
C GLU A 121 -1.95 -18.24 -2.90
N ILE A 122 -2.03 -18.61 -1.63
CA ILE A 122 -1.13 -18.12 -0.60
C ILE A 122 0.32 -18.51 -0.90
N THR A 123 0.55 -19.76 -1.25
CA THR A 123 1.88 -20.26 -1.61
C THR A 123 2.44 -19.50 -2.82
N PHE A 124 1.61 -19.25 -3.82
CA PHE A 124 2.01 -18.49 -5.00
C PHE A 124 2.45 -17.07 -4.62
N ILE A 125 1.67 -16.39 -3.81
CA ILE A 125 2.01 -15.03 -3.34
C ILE A 125 3.33 -15.04 -2.57
N LYS A 126 3.48 -15.99 -1.64
CA LYS A 126 4.70 -16.09 -0.82
C LYS A 126 5.94 -16.40 -1.64
N SER A 127 5.80 -17.15 -2.72
CA SER A 127 6.93 -17.47 -3.59
C SER A 127 7.34 -16.32 -4.50
N MET A 128 6.39 -15.48 -4.88
CA MET A 128 6.61 -14.40 -5.83
C MET A 128 7.03 -13.08 -5.17
N ILE A 129 6.56 -12.82 -3.97
CA ILE A 129 6.74 -11.54 -3.29
C ILE A 129 7.74 -11.67 -2.14
N ARG A 130 8.75 -10.80 -2.13
CA ARG A 130 9.75 -10.77 -1.07
C ARG A 130 9.21 -10.10 0.19
N PRO A 131 9.65 -10.54 1.39
CA PRO A 131 9.30 -9.83 2.62
C PRO A 131 9.77 -8.38 2.57
N MET A 132 9.00 -7.51 3.23
CA MET A 132 9.32 -6.10 3.36
C MET A 132 9.11 -5.69 4.81
N GLU A 133 10.18 -5.26 5.43
CA GLU A 133 10.18 -4.82 6.83
C GLU A 133 9.91 -3.32 6.98
#